data_22d396f38805b645c7d57a27ef783324
#
_entry.id   22d396f38805b645c7d57a27ef783324
#
_cell.length_a   1.000
_cell.length_b   1.000
_cell.length_c   1.000
_cell.angle_alpha   90.00
_cell.angle_beta   90.00
_cell.angle_gamma   90.00
#
_symmetry.space_group_name_H-M   'P 1'
#
loop_
_entity.id
_entity.type
_entity.pdbx_description
1 polymer ?
#
loop_
_entity_poly.entity_id
_entity_poly.type
_entity_poly.pdbx_seq_one_letter_code
_entity_poly.pdbx_strand_id
1 'polypeptide(L)'
;MDDLKKQLEAVEKARKALIVSSFTNAEAFDLGNYIYQKALKEGKPFAVSVTRNRQRLFYAAAEGPTTENDHWIMRKENTSYFFQKASYELALYLQIRKANLKDRYGLDPDQYVAAGGCVPISAKGFGMIGTATVSGMSQAEDHAFVCEAVTEWINSRS
;
A
#
# COMPACT_ATOMS: atom_id res chain seq x y z
N MET A 1 -5.08 -19.04 14.15
CA MET A 1 -5.88 -19.19 12.92
C MET A 1 -7.04 -18.21 12.87
N ASP A 2 -7.92 -18.23 13.87
CA ASP A 2 -9.05 -17.29 13.93
C ASP A 2 -8.59 -15.85 14.02
N ASP A 3 -7.49 -15.58 14.71
CA ASP A 3 -6.93 -14.27 14.86
C ASP A 3 -6.44 -13.71 13.52
N LEU A 4 -5.75 -14.53 12.74
CA LEU A 4 -5.30 -14.14 11.41
C LEU A 4 -6.47 -13.86 10.46
N LYS A 5 -7.53 -14.68 10.55
CA LYS A 5 -8.74 -14.46 9.74
C LYS A 5 -9.41 -13.15 10.10
N LYS A 6 -9.49 -12.82 11.39
CA LYS A 6 -10.07 -11.56 11.85
C LYS A 6 -9.24 -10.37 11.37
N GLN A 7 -7.93 -10.49 11.43
CA GLN A 7 -7.03 -9.46 10.91
C GLN A 7 -7.25 -9.26 9.41
N LEU A 8 -7.32 -10.36 8.66
CA LEU A 8 -7.54 -10.30 7.21
C LEU A 8 -8.86 -9.62 6.88
N GLU A 9 -9.94 -9.98 7.59
CA GLU A 9 -11.25 -9.37 7.38
C GLU A 9 -11.22 -7.87 7.66
N ALA A 10 -10.53 -7.44 8.72
CA ALA A 10 -10.41 -6.02 9.06
C ALA A 10 -9.62 -5.26 8.00
N VAL A 11 -8.52 -5.82 7.52
CA VAL A 11 -7.71 -5.20 6.47
C VAL A 11 -8.51 -5.08 5.18
N GLU A 12 -9.21 -6.13 4.82
CA GLU A 12 -10.05 -6.16 3.61
C GLU A 12 -11.15 -5.10 3.68
N LYS A 13 -11.82 -4.99 4.82
CA LYS A 13 -12.88 -4.00 5.03
C LYS A 13 -12.33 -2.58 4.89
N ALA A 14 -11.19 -2.29 5.52
CA ALA A 14 -10.56 -0.98 5.44
C ALA A 14 -10.12 -0.66 4.01
N ARG A 15 -9.56 -1.63 3.31
CA ARG A 15 -9.12 -1.45 1.91
C ARG A 15 -10.31 -1.13 0.99
N LYS A 16 -11.43 -1.80 1.18
CA LYS A 16 -12.62 -1.55 0.36
C LYS A 16 -13.18 -0.14 0.52
N ALA A 17 -12.84 0.53 1.61
CA ALA A 17 -13.28 1.91 1.85
C ALA A 17 -12.36 2.95 1.20
N LEU A 18 -11.23 2.55 0.62
CA LEU A 18 -10.29 3.49 -0.02
C LEU A 18 -10.76 3.81 -1.43
N ILE A 19 -11.84 4.60 -1.50
CA ILE A 19 -12.49 4.96 -2.76
C ILE A 19 -12.50 6.47 -2.89
N VAL A 20 -12.07 6.96 -4.05
CA VAL A 20 -12.06 8.38 -4.38
C VAL A 20 -13.08 8.69 -5.48
N SER A 21 -13.59 9.93 -5.52
CA SER A 21 -14.47 10.36 -6.59
C SER A 21 -13.68 10.77 -7.84
N SER A 22 -12.44 11.18 -7.67
CA SER A 22 -11.52 11.51 -8.75
C SER A 22 -10.10 11.23 -8.29
N PHE A 23 -9.19 11.00 -9.23
CA PHE A 23 -7.79 10.80 -8.90
C PHE A 23 -6.92 11.23 -10.08
N THR A 24 -6.73 12.55 -10.20
CA THR A 24 -5.87 13.13 -11.23
C THR A 24 -4.40 12.98 -10.84
N ASN A 25 -3.51 13.27 -11.80
CA ASN A 25 -2.07 13.29 -11.49
C ASN A 25 -1.74 14.25 -10.36
N ALA A 26 -2.37 15.44 -10.37
CA ALA A 26 -2.17 16.43 -9.30
C ALA A 26 -2.66 15.92 -7.95
N GLU A 27 -3.81 15.24 -7.94
CA GLU A 27 -4.35 14.67 -6.71
C GLU A 27 -3.46 13.54 -6.18
N ALA A 28 -2.89 12.73 -7.07
CA ALA A 28 -1.96 11.68 -6.66
C ALA A 28 -0.70 12.28 -6.01
N PHE A 29 -0.18 13.37 -6.58
CA PHE A 29 0.94 14.07 -5.97
C PHE A 29 0.56 14.62 -4.59
N ASP A 30 -0.61 15.22 -4.48
CA ASP A 30 -1.10 15.78 -3.22
C ASP A 30 -1.21 14.70 -2.14
N LEU A 31 -1.74 13.53 -2.49
CA LEU A 31 -1.80 12.40 -1.57
C LEU A 31 -0.42 11.99 -1.10
N GLY A 32 0.52 11.87 -2.04
CA GLY A 32 1.90 11.51 -1.71
C GLY A 32 2.53 12.50 -0.74
N ASN A 33 2.34 13.79 -0.99
CA ASN A 33 2.86 14.83 -0.10
C ASN A 33 2.19 14.76 1.28
N TYR A 34 0.90 14.48 1.33
CA TYR A 34 0.19 14.32 2.60
C TYR A 34 0.81 13.18 3.43
N ILE A 35 1.03 12.03 2.81
CA ILE A 35 1.63 10.87 3.49
C ILE A 35 3.03 11.20 3.98
N TYR A 36 3.82 11.84 3.11
CA TYR A 36 5.20 12.22 3.43
C TYR A 36 5.27 13.19 4.60
N GLN A 37 4.43 14.24 4.58
CA GLN A 37 4.39 15.22 5.68
C GLN A 37 3.93 14.58 6.99
N LYS A 38 2.97 13.67 6.93
CA LYS A 38 2.52 12.92 8.11
C LYS A 38 3.67 12.09 8.69
N ALA A 39 4.43 11.43 7.82
CA ALA A 39 5.59 10.65 8.25
C ALA A 39 6.63 11.52 8.93
N LEU A 40 6.95 12.69 8.34
CA LEU A 40 7.90 13.63 8.94
C LEU A 40 7.41 14.13 10.31
N LYS A 41 6.14 14.49 10.39
CA LYS A 41 5.55 15.01 11.62
C LYS A 41 5.58 13.98 12.76
N GLU A 42 5.36 12.72 12.42
CA GLU A 42 5.34 11.63 13.40
C GLU A 42 6.72 11.00 13.61
N GLY A 43 7.74 11.51 12.95
CA GLY A 43 9.10 10.98 13.07
C GLY A 43 9.27 9.56 12.53
N LYS A 44 8.47 9.19 11.51
CA LYS A 44 8.54 7.85 10.94
C LYS A 44 9.51 7.81 9.77
N PRO A 45 10.42 6.81 9.72
CA PRO A 45 11.45 6.73 8.67
C PRO A 45 10.89 6.05 7.42
N PHE A 46 9.92 6.66 6.74
CA PHE A 46 9.29 6.06 5.58
C PHE A 46 9.81 6.62 4.25
N ALA A 47 10.00 5.74 3.27
CA ALA A 47 9.95 6.08 1.86
C ALA A 47 8.49 5.96 1.44
N VAL A 48 8.03 6.90 0.61
CA VAL A 48 6.63 7.03 0.21
C VAL A 48 6.52 7.08 -1.31
N SER A 49 5.60 6.31 -1.88
CA SER A 49 5.34 6.29 -3.32
C SER A 49 3.84 6.29 -3.58
N VAL A 50 3.40 7.11 -4.53
CA VAL A 50 2.02 7.09 -5.01
C VAL A 50 2.04 6.92 -6.52
N THR A 51 1.26 5.97 -7.02
CA THR A 51 1.14 5.71 -8.45
C THR A 51 -0.30 5.86 -8.90
N ARG A 52 -0.47 6.14 -10.17
CA ARG A 52 -1.76 6.14 -10.86
C ARG A 52 -1.56 5.43 -12.19
N ASN A 53 -2.33 4.38 -12.45
CA ASN A 53 -2.14 3.54 -13.64
C ASN A 53 -0.68 3.09 -13.80
N ARG A 54 -0.07 2.66 -12.70
CA ARG A 54 1.32 2.20 -12.63
C ARG A 54 2.37 3.31 -12.87
N GLN A 55 1.97 4.54 -13.17
CA GLN A 55 2.90 5.65 -13.31
C GLN A 55 3.16 6.25 -11.93
N ARG A 56 4.44 6.37 -11.58
CA ARG A 56 4.81 7.00 -10.30
C ARG A 56 4.65 8.51 -10.42
N LEU A 57 3.79 9.06 -9.57
CA LEU A 57 3.49 10.49 -9.56
C LEU A 57 4.04 11.19 -8.32
N PHE A 58 4.45 10.43 -7.32
CA PHE A 58 5.10 10.97 -6.13
C PHE A 58 6.08 9.95 -5.57
N TYR A 59 7.26 10.44 -5.22
CA TYR A 59 8.20 9.67 -4.43
C TYR A 59 8.98 10.63 -3.53
N ALA A 60 9.09 10.30 -2.25
CA ALA A 60 9.99 11.00 -1.34
C ALA A 60 10.34 10.05 -0.19
N ALA A 61 11.50 10.25 0.41
CA ALA A 61 11.94 9.46 1.54
C ALA A 61 12.36 10.39 2.67
N ALA A 62 11.92 10.08 3.88
CA ALA A 62 12.46 10.70 5.09
C ALA A 62 13.92 10.24 5.24
N GLU A 63 14.62 10.77 6.23
CA GLU A 63 15.98 10.28 6.52
C GLU A 63 15.89 8.85 7.07
N GLY A 64 16.77 7.97 6.60
CA GLY A 64 16.84 6.58 7.03
C GLY A 64 16.64 5.57 5.92
N PRO A 65 15.52 5.59 5.17
CA PRO A 65 15.33 4.67 4.05
C PRO A 65 16.42 4.82 2.97
N THR A 66 16.70 3.70 2.34
CA THR A 66 17.69 3.62 1.25
C THR A 66 17.03 3.03 0.01
N THR A 67 17.83 2.79 -1.03
CA THR A 67 17.33 2.15 -2.26
C THR A 67 16.80 0.73 -2.01
N GLU A 68 17.17 0.10 -0.90
CA GLU A 68 16.56 -1.16 -0.49
C GLU A 68 15.05 -0.99 -0.29
N ASN A 69 14.64 0.13 0.31
CA ASN A 69 13.22 0.43 0.53
C ASN A 69 12.50 0.67 -0.80
N ASP A 70 13.18 1.26 -1.79
CA ASP A 70 12.61 1.42 -3.13
C ASP A 70 12.31 0.06 -3.76
N HIS A 71 13.18 -0.92 -3.52
CA HIS A 71 12.98 -2.27 -4.02
C HIS A 71 11.77 -2.94 -3.34
N TRP A 72 11.63 -2.76 -2.04
CA TRP A 72 10.44 -3.23 -1.33
C TRP A 72 9.17 -2.59 -1.88
N ILE A 73 9.21 -1.27 -2.11
CA ILE A 73 8.04 -0.53 -2.64
C ILE A 73 7.60 -1.10 -3.98
N MET A 74 8.53 -1.29 -4.90
CA MET A 74 8.23 -1.81 -6.24
C MET A 74 7.55 -3.18 -6.16
N ARG A 75 8.06 -4.06 -5.32
CA ARG A 75 7.52 -5.41 -5.16
C ARG A 75 6.14 -5.40 -4.52
N LYS A 76 5.92 -4.53 -3.53
CA LYS A 76 4.61 -4.36 -2.90
C LYS A 76 3.59 -3.80 -3.89
N GLU A 77 4.00 -2.80 -4.68
CA GLU A 77 3.14 -2.22 -5.71
C GLU A 77 2.71 -3.27 -6.73
N ASN A 78 3.66 -4.06 -7.21
CA ASN A 78 3.36 -5.12 -8.16
C ASN A 78 2.34 -6.11 -7.61
N THR A 79 2.47 -6.48 -6.35
CA THR A 79 1.53 -7.39 -5.69
C THR A 79 0.14 -6.78 -5.61
N SER A 80 0.03 -5.52 -5.19
CA SER A 80 -1.27 -4.84 -5.11
C SER A 80 -1.92 -4.68 -6.47
N TYR A 81 -1.16 -4.35 -7.50
CA TYR A 81 -1.71 -4.25 -8.85
C TYR A 81 -2.18 -5.60 -9.38
N PHE A 82 -1.42 -6.66 -9.11
CA PHE A 82 -1.76 -7.99 -9.62
C PHE A 82 -3.07 -8.51 -9.00
N PHE A 83 -3.23 -8.35 -7.69
CA PHE A 83 -4.38 -8.90 -6.98
C PHE A 83 -5.50 -7.90 -6.74
N GLN A 84 -5.25 -6.60 -6.95
CA GLN A 84 -6.19 -5.51 -6.65
C GLN A 84 -6.58 -5.53 -5.17
N LYS A 85 -5.60 -5.77 -4.32
CA LYS A 85 -5.74 -5.86 -2.87
C LYS A 85 -4.57 -5.18 -2.20
N ALA A 86 -4.70 -4.91 -0.91
CA ALA A 86 -3.56 -4.45 -0.12
C ALA A 86 -2.52 -5.57 -0.05
N SER A 87 -1.24 -5.21 -0.13
CA SER A 87 -0.17 -6.20 -0.07
C SER A 87 -0.17 -6.95 1.26
N TYR A 88 -0.70 -6.33 2.34
CA TYR A 88 -0.84 -6.98 3.63
C TYR A 88 -1.92 -8.07 3.63
N GLU A 89 -2.97 -7.92 2.81
CA GLU A 89 -3.97 -8.97 2.65
C GLU A 89 -3.33 -10.25 2.13
N LEU A 90 -2.41 -10.11 1.18
CA LEU A 90 -1.68 -11.25 0.65
C LEU A 90 -0.77 -11.89 1.70
N ALA A 91 -0.10 -11.07 2.52
CA ALA A 91 0.73 -11.58 3.61
C ALA A 91 -0.11 -12.45 4.57
N LEU A 92 -1.25 -11.92 5.00
CA LEU A 92 -2.13 -12.64 5.93
C LEU A 92 -2.76 -13.87 5.29
N TYR A 93 -3.26 -13.73 4.06
CA TYR A 93 -3.90 -14.82 3.33
C TYR A 93 -2.93 -16.00 3.14
N LEU A 94 -1.71 -15.72 2.70
CA LEU A 94 -0.71 -16.77 2.48
C LEU A 94 -0.24 -17.39 3.79
N GLN A 95 -0.18 -16.60 4.86
CA GLN A 95 0.16 -17.12 6.17
C GLN A 95 -0.89 -18.11 6.67
N ILE A 96 -2.17 -17.79 6.47
CA ILE A 96 -3.28 -18.68 6.82
C ILE A 96 -3.17 -19.99 6.04
N ARG A 97 -2.83 -19.91 4.76
CA ARG A 97 -2.76 -21.07 3.87
C ARG A 97 -1.41 -21.77 3.91
N LYS A 98 -0.42 -21.22 4.61
CA LYS A 98 0.95 -21.73 4.62
C LYS A 98 1.49 -21.89 3.20
N ALA A 99 1.31 -20.85 2.40
CA ALA A 99 1.67 -20.82 0.98
C ALA A 99 2.54 -19.60 0.68
N ASN A 100 3.07 -19.52 -0.52
CA ASN A 100 3.87 -18.39 -0.99
C ASN A 100 3.47 -18.00 -2.42
N LEU A 101 3.88 -16.81 -2.84
CA LEU A 101 3.47 -16.27 -4.15
C LEU A 101 4.03 -17.08 -5.31
N LYS A 102 5.25 -17.55 -5.20
CA LYS A 102 5.92 -18.28 -6.28
C LYS A 102 5.23 -19.59 -6.57
N ASP A 103 5.05 -20.41 -5.53
CA ASP A 103 4.50 -21.76 -5.71
C ASP A 103 3.02 -21.74 -6.08
N ARG A 104 2.27 -20.82 -5.47
CA ARG A 104 0.83 -20.76 -5.68
C ARG A 104 0.43 -20.05 -6.97
N TYR A 105 1.16 -18.99 -7.35
CA TYR A 105 0.77 -18.12 -8.47
C TYR A 105 1.82 -18.01 -9.56
N GLY A 106 2.99 -18.60 -9.37
CA GLY A 106 4.06 -18.52 -10.36
C GLY A 106 4.72 -17.13 -10.42
N LEU A 107 4.62 -16.35 -9.36
CA LEU A 107 5.17 -14.99 -9.35
C LEU A 107 6.62 -14.98 -8.90
N ASP A 108 7.43 -14.17 -9.59
CA ASP A 108 8.86 -14.04 -9.33
C ASP A 108 9.09 -13.30 -7.99
N PRO A 109 9.79 -13.91 -7.01
CA PRO A 109 10.07 -13.24 -5.74
C PRO A 109 10.88 -11.95 -5.87
N ASP A 110 11.63 -11.78 -6.96
CA ASP A 110 12.38 -10.54 -7.19
C ASP A 110 11.47 -9.39 -7.58
N GLN A 111 10.26 -9.68 -8.06
CA GLN A 111 9.33 -8.68 -8.56
C GLN A 111 8.08 -8.52 -7.69
N TYR A 112 7.76 -9.50 -6.85
CA TYR A 112 6.56 -9.52 -6.03
C TYR A 112 6.87 -9.90 -4.59
N VAL A 113 6.17 -9.30 -3.65
CA VAL A 113 6.29 -9.68 -2.24
C VAL A 113 4.93 -9.58 -1.56
N ALA A 114 4.64 -10.54 -0.70
CA ALA A 114 3.43 -10.52 0.14
C ALA A 114 3.83 -9.92 1.49
N ALA A 115 3.92 -8.60 1.54
CA ALA A 115 4.29 -7.87 2.76
C ALA A 115 3.53 -6.55 2.80
N GLY A 116 3.08 -6.15 3.98
CA GLY A 116 2.30 -4.94 4.17
C GLY A 116 3.03 -3.66 3.81
N GLY A 117 2.27 -2.66 3.36
CA GLY A 117 2.78 -1.32 3.07
C GLY A 117 2.21 -0.68 1.82
N CYS A 118 1.56 -1.45 0.94
CA CYS A 118 0.90 -0.90 -0.24
C CYS A 118 -0.60 -1.12 -0.16
N VAL A 119 -1.37 -0.07 -0.40
CA VAL A 119 -2.82 -0.15 -0.50
C VAL A 119 -3.27 0.32 -1.87
N PRO A 120 -4.27 -0.34 -2.48
CA PRO A 120 -4.85 0.13 -3.73
C PRO A 120 -5.80 1.28 -3.46
N ILE A 121 -5.91 2.17 -4.44
CA ILE A 121 -6.87 3.27 -4.42
C ILE A 121 -7.82 3.01 -5.56
N SER A 122 -9.12 3.00 -5.26
CA SER A 122 -10.16 2.75 -6.27
C SER A 122 -10.91 4.04 -6.55
N ALA A 123 -11.26 4.25 -7.81
CA ALA A 123 -12.11 5.35 -8.22
C ALA A 123 -13.54 4.85 -8.32
N LYS A 124 -14.48 5.66 -7.86
CA LYS A 124 -15.90 5.31 -7.85
C LYS A 124 -16.37 4.98 -9.26
N GLY A 125 -16.91 3.78 -9.45
CA GLY A 125 -17.41 3.30 -10.73
C GLY A 125 -16.37 2.72 -11.68
N PHE A 126 -15.08 2.75 -11.30
CA PHE A 126 -14.00 2.25 -12.18
C PHE A 126 -13.20 1.10 -11.58
N GLY A 127 -13.10 1.02 -10.25
CA GLY A 127 -12.23 0.06 -9.60
C GLY A 127 -10.86 0.66 -9.33
N MET A 128 -9.86 -0.21 -9.21
CA MET A 128 -8.50 0.22 -8.85
C MET A 128 -7.88 1.13 -9.90
N ILE A 129 -7.36 2.27 -9.47
CA ILE A 129 -6.73 3.26 -10.34
C ILE A 129 -5.30 3.58 -9.93
N GLY A 130 -4.92 3.31 -8.70
CA GLY A 130 -3.58 3.65 -8.22
C GLY A 130 -3.21 2.93 -6.95
N THR A 131 -2.05 3.29 -6.41
CA THR A 131 -1.53 2.75 -5.16
C THR A 131 -0.87 3.83 -4.32
N ALA A 132 -0.90 3.62 -3.01
CA ALA A 132 -0.06 4.37 -2.08
C ALA A 132 0.75 3.37 -1.27
N THR A 133 2.05 3.61 -1.14
CA THR A 133 2.96 2.65 -0.53
C THR A 133 3.94 3.36 0.39
N VAL A 134 4.22 2.74 1.53
CA VAL A 134 5.33 3.16 2.39
C VAL A 134 6.21 1.94 2.70
N SER A 135 7.47 2.21 2.97
CA SER A 135 8.42 1.20 3.40
C SER A 135 9.41 1.81 4.37
N GLY A 136 9.63 1.19 5.52
CA GLY A 136 10.59 1.69 6.49
C GLY A 136 10.51 1.05 7.86
N MET A 137 9.41 0.38 8.19
CA MET A 137 9.21 -0.26 9.49
C MET A 137 8.76 -1.71 9.29
N SER A 138 8.09 -2.31 10.27
CA SER A 138 7.55 -3.65 10.08
C SER A 138 6.39 -3.62 9.09
N GLN A 139 6.07 -4.76 8.49
CA GLN A 139 4.98 -4.81 7.51
C GLN A 139 3.63 -4.41 8.11
N ALA A 140 3.37 -4.78 9.34
CA ALA A 140 2.13 -4.40 10.02
C ALA A 140 2.08 -2.89 10.25
N GLU A 141 3.20 -2.28 10.64
CA GLU A 141 3.28 -0.84 10.86
C GLU A 141 3.21 -0.07 9.55
N ASP A 142 3.91 -0.55 8.51
CA ASP A 142 3.84 0.06 7.18
C ASP A 142 2.39 0.07 6.67
N HIS A 143 1.70 -1.06 6.78
CA HIS A 143 0.30 -1.15 6.35
C HIS A 143 -0.60 -0.22 7.15
N ALA A 144 -0.50 -0.26 8.48
CA ALA A 144 -1.36 0.55 9.34
C ALA A 144 -1.18 2.03 9.04
N PHE A 145 0.06 2.48 8.87
CA PHE A 145 0.36 3.89 8.61
C PHE A 145 -0.21 4.35 7.27
N VAL A 146 0.06 3.62 6.19
CA VAL A 146 -0.40 4.04 4.86
C VAL A 146 -1.92 3.99 4.75
N CYS A 147 -2.55 2.99 5.32
CA CYS A 147 -4.01 2.86 5.30
C CYS A 147 -4.66 4.02 6.06
N GLU A 148 -4.14 4.37 7.23
CA GLU A 148 -4.63 5.50 8.02
C GLU A 148 -4.46 6.81 7.26
N ALA A 149 -3.27 7.04 6.69
CA ALA A 149 -2.98 8.27 5.97
C ALA A 149 -3.88 8.46 4.76
N VAL A 150 -4.09 7.41 3.97
CA VAL A 150 -4.97 7.47 2.80
C VAL A 150 -6.42 7.72 3.23
N THR A 151 -6.86 7.05 4.29
CA THR A 151 -8.22 7.24 4.82
C THR A 151 -8.43 8.71 5.26
N GLU A 152 -7.47 9.26 6.00
CA GLU A 152 -7.53 10.66 6.43
C GLU A 152 -7.60 11.62 5.23
N TRP A 153 -6.76 11.36 4.24
CA TRP A 153 -6.72 12.21 3.04
C TRP A 153 -8.05 12.16 2.28
N ILE A 154 -8.62 10.97 2.10
CA ILE A 154 -9.92 10.82 1.43
C ILE A 154 -11.00 11.57 2.22
N ASN A 155 -11.03 11.40 3.54
CA ASN A 155 -12.06 12.02 4.37
C ASN A 155 -11.95 13.54 4.41
N SER A 156 -10.74 14.08 4.30
CA SER A 156 -10.53 15.52 4.31
C SER A 156 -11.00 16.21 3.01
N ARG A 157 -11.26 15.44 1.97
CA ARG A 157 -11.62 15.95 0.63
C ARG A 157 -13.12 15.89 0.35
N SER A 158 -13.88 15.24 1.19
CA SER A 158 -15.32 15.08 0.97
C SER A 158 -16.16 16.17 1.64
#